data_04666765489bfa7a43d89df7dca3bf42
#
_entry.id   04666765489bfa7a43d89df7dca3bf42
#
_cell.length_a   1.000
_cell.length_b   1.000
_cell.length_c   1.000
_cell.angle_alpha   90.00
_cell.angle_beta   90.00
_cell.angle_gamma   90.00
#
_symmetry.space_group_name_H-M   'P 1'
#
loop_
_entity.id
_entity.type
_entity.pdbx_description
1 polymer ?
#
loop_
_entity_poly.entity_id
_entity_poly.type
_entity_poly.pdbx_seq_one_letter_code
_entity_poly.pdbx_strand_id
1 'polypeptide(L)'
;MKKTIAVAGALAAVLVTGACSGSGSSGSSSAPKTTTTTAAATSDPVKWTGTFCAGITPTAEAIVELLKTVLSGQSDPAAQKAALMAYAEKGGKALSDAAKELKDLGAPTEKTKAAHDEVVKSFGEAGEKLQAAAGELAKLDPNDPEFATKLEQLGGDEADPSKLQAQVDKLKNDPELSQAFQKAPECVEMAEKLKGLGG
;
A
#
# COMPACT_ATOMS: atom_id res chain seq x y z
N MET A 1 4.60 -19.05 -33.53
CA MET A 1 4.44 -20.44 -33.03
C MET A 1 3.42 -20.39 -31.88
N LYS A 2 2.21 -20.87 -32.20
CA LYS A 2 1.08 -20.86 -31.25
C LYS A 2 1.20 -22.13 -30.37
N LYS A 3 1.26 -22.00 -29.05
CA LYS A 3 1.08 -23.10 -28.11
C LYS A 3 -0.18 -22.84 -27.27
N THR A 4 -1.24 -23.51 -27.71
CA THR A 4 -2.47 -23.73 -26.95
C THR A 4 -2.21 -24.80 -25.89
N ILE A 5 -2.44 -24.46 -24.61
CA ILE A 5 -2.52 -25.44 -23.54
C ILE A 5 -3.94 -25.37 -22.98
N ALA A 6 -4.68 -26.43 -23.28
CA ALA A 6 -5.95 -26.74 -22.68
C ALA A 6 -5.67 -27.51 -21.36
N VAL A 7 -6.24 -27.07 -20.26
CA VAL A 7 -6.34 -27.88 -19.05
C VAL A 7 -7.79 -27.95 -18.63
N ALA A 8 -8.32 -29.15 -18.77
CA ALA A 8 -9.67 -29.53 -18.36
C ALA A 8 -9.66 -30.04 -16.91
N GLY A 9 -10.68 -29.68 -16.16
CA GLY A 9 -11.43 -30.58 -15.29
C GLY A 9 -10.84 -30.92 -13.92
N ALA A 10 -11.58 -30.57 -12.86
CA ALA A 10 -12.23 -31.54 -11.98
C ALA A 10 -12.98 -30.81 -10.85
N LEU A 11 -14.30 -30.86 -10.91
CA LEU A 11 -15.21 -30.61 -9.79
C LEU A 11 -15.11 -31.80 -8.80
N ALA A 12 -14.91 -31.50 -7.53
CA ALA A 12 -15.23 -32.45 -6.47
C ALA A 12 -16.08 -31.73 -5.41
N ALA A 13 -17.37 -32.01 -5.45
CA ALA A 13 -18.34 -31.67 -4.43
C ALA A 13 -18.18 -32.65 -3.26
N VAL A 14 -18.02 -32.13 -2.06
CA VAL A 14 -18.18 -32.92 -0.82
C VAL A 14 -19.24 -32.24 0.03
N LEU A 15 -20.42 -32.83 0.01
CA LEU A 15 -21.50 -32.61 0.95
C LEU A 15 -21.21 -33.43 2.22
N VAL A 16 -21.11 -32.80 3.37
CA VAL A 16 -21.18 -33.47 4.67
C VAL A 16 -22.33 -32.85 5.47
N THR A 17 -23.43 -33.55 5.45
CA THR A 17 -24.55 -33.39 6.38
C THR A 17 -24.22 -34.12 7.69
N GLY A 18 -24.20 -33.41 8.79
CA GLY A 18 -24.08 -33.99 10.12
C GLY A 18 -25.04 -33.35 11.09
N ALA A 19 -26.25 -33.93 11.19
CA ALA A 19 -27.21 -33.70 12.27
C ALA A 19 -26.78 -34.51 13.50
N CYS A 20 -26.76 -33.91 14.69
CA CYS A 20 -26.85 -34.63 15.95
C CYS A 20 -27.69 -33.87 16.95
N SER A 21 -28.91 -34.40 17.14
CA SER A 21 -29.71 -34.24 18.33
C SER A 21 -29.11 -35.04 19.48
N GLY A 22 -29.16 -34.51 20.70
CA GLY A 22 -28.80 -35.25 21.90
C GLY A 22 -29.16 -34.45 23.16
N SER A 23 -30.34 -34.71 23.69
CA SER A 23 -30.79 -34.29 25.03
C SER A 23 -30.05 -35.09 26.13
N GLY A 24 -29.78 -34.46 27.28
CA GLY A 24 -29.64 -35.21 28.53
C GLY A 24 -28.73 -34.61 29.61
N SER A 25 -29.37 -34.09 30.65
CA SER A 25 -29.05 -34.14 32.10
C SER A 25 -27.80 -33.49 32.70
N SER A 26 -28.11 -32.54 33.53
CA SER A 26 -27.68 -32.27 34.93
C SER A 26 -26.28 -32.76 35.42
N GLY A 27 -25.45 -31.81 35.85
CA GLY A 27 -24.39 -32.16 36.78
C GLY A 27 -23.29 -31.11 36.91
N SER A 28 -23.27 -30.45 38.04
CA SER A 28 -22.13 -29.86 38.75
C SER A 28 -21.44 -28.64 38.17
N SER A 29 -21.60 -27.57 38.89
CA SER A 29 -20.83 -26.33 38.89
C SER A 29 -19.31 -26.57 38.94
N SER A 30 -18.66 -26.28 37.88
CA SER A 30 -17.27 -25.83 37.86
C SER A 30 -17.25 -24.63 36.94
N ALA A 31 -17.10 -23.45 37.51
CA ALA A 31 -16.94 -22.22 36.77
C ALA A 31 -15.75 -22.37 35.80
N PRO A 32 -15.97 -22.24 34.48
CA PRO A 32 -14.83 -22.11 33.60
C PRO A 32 -14.10 -20.78 33.95
N LYS A 33 -12.86 -20.88 34.37
CA LYS A 33 -11.93 -19.74 34.30
C LYS A 33 -11.99 -19.22 32.88
N THR A 34 -12.75 -18.16 32.67
CA THR A 34 -12.69 -17.38 31.45
C THR A 34 -11.30 -16.81 31.39
N THR A 35 -10.41 -17.51 30.70
CA THR A 35 -9.16 -16.90 30.23
C THR A 35 -9.64 -15.86 29.22
N THR A 36 -9.75 -14.62 29.69
CA THR A 36 -9.92 -13.46 28.80
C THR A 36 -8.63 -13.38 28.03
N THR A 37 -8.55 -14.10 26.91
CA THR A 37 -7.60 -13.79 25.85
C THR A 37 -7.98 -12.38 25.45
N THR A 38 -7.22 -11.38 25.89
CA THR A 38 -7.30 -10.04 25.36
C THR A 38 -6.99 -10.18 23.87
N ALA A 39 -8.03 -10.28 23.05
CA ALA A 39 -7.88 -10.17 21.61
C ALA A 39 -7.14 -8.86 21.38
N ALA A 40 -6.00 -8.91 20.74
CA ALA A 40 -5.29 -7.71 20.32
C ALA A 40 -6.34 -6.83 19.63
N ALA A 41 -6.43 -5.56 20.04
CA ALA A 41 -7.40 -4.64 19.48
C ALA A 41 -7.13 -4.55 17.96
N THR A 42 -8.01 -5.15 17.19
CA THR A 42 -7.96 -5.07 15.73
C THR A 42 -8.48 -3.70 15.33
N SER A 43 -7.77 -3.03 14.43
CA SER A 43 -8.23 -1.73 13.92
C SER A 43 -9.42 -1.93 12.96
N ASP A 44 -10.21 -0.85 12.78
CA ASP A 44 -11.25 -0.83 11.75
C ASP A 44 -10.61 -1.00 10.36
N PRO A 45 -10.98 -2.05 9.56
CA PRO A 45 -10.40 -2.28 8.25
C PRO A 45 -10.61 -1.11 7.27
N VAL A 46 -11.74 -0.38 7.36
CA VAL A 46 -12.02 0.77 6.49
C VAL A 46 -11.10 1.94 6.85
N LYS A 47 -10.92 2.21 8.14
CA LYS A 47 -10.01 3.25 8.60
C LYS A 47 -8.56 2.92 8.21
N TRP A 48 -8.15 1.68 8.40
CA TRP A 48 -6.81 1.22 8.04
C TRP A 48 -6.52 1.39 6.53
N THR A 49 -7.46 0.94 5.68
CA THR A 49 -7.31 1.08 4.22
C THR A 49 -7.40 2.53 3.77
N GLY A 50 -8.20 3.36 4.42
CA GLY A 50 -8.24 4.80 4.19
C GLY A 50 -6.89 5.46 4.43
N THR A 51 -6.27 5.20 5.59
CA THR A 51 -4.92 5.70 5.92
C THR A 51 -3.87 5.20 4.93
N PHE A 52 -3.95 3.92 4.52
CA PHE A 52 -3.08 3.35 3.49
C PHE A 52 -3.20 4.10 2.16
N CYS A 53 -4.42 4.31 1.65
CA CYS A 53 -4.65 5.03 0.41
C CYS A 53 -4.25 6.50 0.49
N ALA A 54 -4.54 7.17 1.62
CA ALA A 54 -4.12 8.55 1.86
C ALA A 54 -2.60 8.73 1.81
N GLY A 55 -1.84 7.73 2.28
CA GLY A 55 -0.38 7.74 2.21
C GLY A 55 0.17 7.61 0.79
N ILE A 56 -0.50 6.84 -0.08
CA ILE A 56 -0.05 6.60 -1.46
C ILE A 56 -0.49 7.71 -2.41
N THR A 57 -1.67 8.27 -2.23
CA THR A 57 -2.28 9.21 -3.17
C THR A 57 -1.38 10.40 -3.53
N PRO A 58 -0.76 11.13 -2.59
CA PRO A 58 0.12 12.25 -2.92
C PRO A 58 1.35 11.84 -3.72
N THR A 59 1.87 10.65 -3.47
CA THR A 59 3.00 10.07 -4.21
C THR A 59 2.59 9.77 -5.65
N ALA A 60 1.44 9.13 -5.85
CA ALA A 60 0.92 8.81 -7.16
C ALA A 60 0.60 10.06 -7.99
N GLU A 61 -0.02 11.07 -7.41
CA GLU A 61 -0.28 12.36 -8.05
C GLU A 61 1.01 13.06 -8.49
N ALA A 62 2.00 13.07 -7.63
CA ALA A 62 3.28 13.69 -7.93
C ALA A 62 4.07 12.95 -9.04
N ILE A 63 3.98 11.61 -9.09
CA ILE A 63 4.54 10.82 -10.21
C ILE A 63 3.87 11.22 -11.53
N VAL A 64 2.58 11.39 -11.53
CA VAL A 64 1.85 11.79 -12.74
C VAL A 64 2.25 13.18 -13.21
N GLU A 65 2.39 14.12 -12.30
CA GLU A 65 2.81 15.47 -12.64
C GLU A 65 4.27 15.47 -13.17
N LEU A 66 5.14 14.64 -12.57
CA LEU A 66 6.48 14.42 -13.08
C LEU A 66 6.46 13.84 -14.50
N LEU A 67 5.64 12.82 -14.76
CA LEU A 67 5.50 12.22 -16.10
C LEU A 67 4.98 13.24 -17.12
N LYS A 68 3.99 14.06 -16.78
CA LYS A 68 3.52 15.14 -17.65
C LYS A 68 4.63 16.12 -17.99
N THR A 69 5.44 16.52 -17.00
CA THR A 69 6.57 17.43 -17.20
C THR A 69 7.60 16.83 -18.17
N VAL A 70 7.92 15.52 -18.01
CA VAL A 70 8.87 14.83 -18.89
C VAL A 70 8.29 14.62 -20.30
N LEU A 71 7.04 14.21 -20.41
CA LEU A 71 6.38 13.92 -21.70
C LEU A 71 6.02 15.18 -22.49
N SER A 72 5.84 16.33 -21.83
CA SER A 72 5.57 17.59 -22.51
C SER A 72 6.76 18.13 -23.33
N GLY A 73 7.89 17.43 -23.30
CA GLY A 73 9.10 17.86 -24.02
C GLY A 73 9.75 19.12 -23.41
N GLN A 74 9.31 19.54 -22.24
CA GLN A 74 9.98 20.62 -21.51
C GLN A 74 11.26 20.08 -20.91
N SER A 75 12.34 20.21 -21.67
CA SER A 75 13.71 19.81 -21.23
C SER A 75 14.32 20.87 -20.29
N ASP A 76 13.51 21.69 -19.64
CA ASP A 76 14.00 22.66 -18.67
C ASP A 76 14.45 21.97 -17.38
N PRO A 77 15.76 21.97 -17.07
CA PRO A 77 16.28 21.31 -15.89
C PRO A 77 15.70 21.86 -14.57
N ALA A 78 15.35 23.15 -14.54
CA ALA A 78 14.75 23.77 -13.36
C ALA A 78 13.33 23.24 -13.12
N ALA A 79 12.53 23.09 -14.18
CA ALA A 79 11.20 22.49 -14.08
C ALA A 79 11.27 21.01 -13.66
N GLN A 80 12.21 20.24 -14.20
CA GLN A 80 12.46 18.86 -13.80
C GLN A 80 12.84 18.75 -12.33
N LYS A 81 13.79 19.59 -11.87
CA LYS A 81 14.18 19.65 -10.46
C LYS A 81 12.97 19.95 -9.57
N ALA A 82 12.16 20.96 -9.93
CA ALA A 82 10.99 21.35 -9.15
C ALA A 82 9.96 20.23 -9.04
N ALA A 83 9.69 19.50 -10.13
CA ALA A 83 8.77 18.36 -10.15
C ALA A 83 9.28 17.20 -9.28
N LEU A 84 10.57 16.88 -9.37
CA LEU A 84 11.20 15.84 -8.54
C LEU A 84 11.22 16.21 -7.06
N MET A 85 11.50 17.48 -6.73
CA MET A 85 11.43 17.96 -5.36
C MET A 85 10.00 17.85 -4.80
N ALA A 86 8.99 18.28 -5.58
CA ALA A 86 7.61 18.16 -5.16
C ALA A 86 7.19 16.69 -4.93
N TYR A 87 7.65 15.77 -5.78
CA TYR A 87 7.46 14.34 -5.59
C TYR A 87 8.13 13.83 -4.31
N ALA A 88 9.39 14.17 -4.10
CA ALA A 88 10.16 13.68 -2.97
C ALA A 88 9.64 14.24 -1.62
N GLU A 89 9.31 15.53 -1.56
CA GLU A 89 8.79 16.16 -0.35
C GLU A 89 7.38 15.70 0.00
N LYS A 90 6.45 15.80 -0.95
CA LYS A 90 5.03 15.44 -0.70
C LYS A 90 4.87 13.94 -0.49
N GLY A 91 5.50 13.12 -1.35
CA GLY A 91 5.46 11.67 -1.23
C GLY A 91 6.15 11.19 0.04
N GLY A 92 7.33 11.71 0.33
CA GLY A 92 8.09 11.36 1.53
C GLY A 92 7.34 11.68 2.82
N LYS A 93 6.74 12.87 2.90
CA LYS A 93 5.91 13.24 4.05
C LYS A 93 4.68 12.37 4.18
N ALA A 94 3.93 12.17 3.11
CA ALA A 94 2.69 11.39 3.14
C ALA A 94 2.92 9.93 3.55
N LEU A 95 3.95 9.29 3.02
CA LEU A 95 4.32 7.91 3.38
C LEU A 95 4.79 7.82 4.84
N SER A 96 5.61 8.75 5.31
CA SER A 96 6.07 8.75 6.71
C SER A 96 4.92 8.96 7.69
N ASP A 97 3.99 9.86 7.38
CA ASP A 97 2.83 10.14 8.23
C ASP A 97 1.88 8.93 8.24
N ALA A 98 1.62 8.34 7.08
CA ALA A 98 0.81 7.12 6.97
C ALA A 98 1.43 5.93 7.71
N ALA A 99 2.75 5.76 7.64
CA ALA A 99 3.45 4.71 8.39
C ALA A 99 3.23 4.85 9.90
N LYS A 100 3.31 6.07 10.44
CA LYS A 100 3.05 6.35 11.87
C LYS A 100 1.61 6.05 12.23
N GLU A 101 0.65 6.56 11.43
CA GLU A 101 -0.76 6.36 11.70
C GLU A 101 -1.17 4.89 11.59
N LEU A 102 -0.69 4.16 10.57
CA LEU A 102 -0.93 2.72 10.43
C LEU A 102 -0.36 1.95 11.62
N LYS A 103 0.85 2.31 12.08
CA LYS A 103 1.45 1.70 13.28
C LYS A 103 0.60 1.91 14.53
N ASP A 104 0.07 3.12 14.70
CA ASP A 104 -0.79 3.45 15.85
C ASP A 104 -2.16 2.76 15.77
N LEU A 105 -2.70 2.58 14.57
CA LEU A 105 -3.94 1.84 14.33
C LEU A 105 -3.79 0.35 14.64
N GLY A 106 -2.62 -0.23 14.35
CA GLY A 106 -2.41 -1.67 14.40
C GLY A 106 -3.03 -2.41 13.21
N ALA A 107 -2.83 -3.72 13.18
CA ALA A 107 -3.35 -4.56 12.10
C ALA A 107 -4.88 -4.64 12.14
N PRO A 108 -5.57 -4.65 10.97
CA PRO A 108 -7.02 -4.80 10.92
C PRO A 108 -7.51 -6.14 11.46
N THR A 109 -6.74 -7.21 11.22
CA THR A 109 -7.03 -8.56 11.70
C THR A 109 -5.74 -9.29 12.07
N GLU A 110 -5.83 -10.35 12.84
CA GLU A 110 -4.67 -11.21 13.14
C GLU A 110 -4.04 -11.80 11.87
N LYS A 111 -4.85 -12.10 10.85
CA LYS A 111 -4.37 -12.66 9.58
C LYS A 111 -3.57 -11.65 8.77
N THR A 112 -3.91 -10.37 8.88
CA THR A 112 -3.26 -9.29 8.13
C THR A 112 -2.06 -8.69 8.86
N LYS A 113 -1.74 -9.16 10.07
CA LYS A 113 -0.66 -8.60 10.88
C LYS A 113 0.69 -8.56 10.16
N ALA A 114 1.07 -9.64 9.51
CA ALA A 114 2.35 -9.68 8.79
C ALA A 114 2.38 -8.68 7.61
N ALA A 115 1.27 -8.56 6.87
CA ALA A 115 1.15 -7.59 5.78
C ALA A 115 1.14 -6.14 6.31
N HIS A 116 0.48 -5.90 7.44
CA HIS A 116 0.50 -4.61 8.13
C HIS A 116 1.92 -4.21 8.53
N ASP A 117 2.66 -5.09 9.20
CA ASP A 117 4.02 -4.83 9.65
C ASP A 117 4.94 -4.52 8.44
N GLU A 118 4.76 -5.23 7.32
CA GLU A 118 5.49 -5.00 6.07
C GLU A 118 5.15 -3.64 5.45
N VAL A 119 3.88 -3.25 5.42
CA VAL A 119 3.43 -1.95 4.91
C VAL A 119 3.98 -0.80 5.77
N VAL A 120 3.85 -0.88 7.08
CA VAL A 120 4.37 0.15 8.01
C VAL A 120 5.87 0.35 7.79
N LYS A 121 6.63 -0.75 7.70
CA LYS A 121 8.06 -0.70 7.44
C LYS A 121 8.36 -0.08 6.08
N SER A 122 7.71 -0.56 5.01
CA SER A 122 7.96 -0.09 3.63
C SER A 122 7.62 1.38 3.47
N PHE A 123 6.52 1.85 4.06
CA PHE A 123 6.13 3.25 4.00
C PHE A 123 7.11 4.15 4.78
N GLY A 124 7.55 3.70 5.97
CA GLY A 124 8.54 4.42 6.75
C GLY A 124 9.86 4.57 5.99
N GLU A 125 10.41 3.46 5.48
CA GLU A 125 11.67 3.45 4.74
C GLU A 125 11.59 4.27 3.44
N ALA A 126 10.48 4.14 2.69
CA ALA A 126 10.28 4.91 1.46
C ALA A 126 10.12 6.40 1.75
N GLY A 127 9.38 6.74 2.81
CA GLY A 127 9.21 8.12 3.25
C GLY A 127 10.54 8.78 3.64
N GLU A 128 11.38 8.10 4.43
CA GLU A 128 12.71 8.58 4.82
C GLU A 128 13.64 8.75 3.61
N LYS A 129 13.66 7.78 2.70
CA LYS A 129 14.47 7.85 1.48
C LYS A 129 14.06 9.02 0.58
N LEU A 130 12.76 9.24 0.39
CA LEU A 130 12.28 10.38 -0.39
C LEU A 130 12.65 11.71 0.25
N GLN A 131 12.52 11.85 1.56
CA GLN A 131 12.93 13.07 2.27
C GLN A 131 14.44 13.31 2.16
N ALA A 132 15.25 12.27 2.27
CA ALA A 132 16.68 12.36 2.05
C ALA A 132 17.02 12.80 0.61
N ALA A 133 16.34 12.20 -0.39
CA ALA A 133 16.50 12.56 -1.79
C ALA A 133 16.11 14.03 -2.06
N ALA A 134 15.04 14.54 -1.43
CA ALA A 134 14.68 15.95 -1.51
C ALA A 134 15.82 16.86 -1.02
N GLY A 135 16.46 16.48 0.10
CA GLY A 135 17.61 17.21 0.64
C GLY A 135 18.83 17.25 -0.30
N GLU A 136 19.09 16.15 -1.02
CA GLU A 136 20.16 16.10 -2.03
C GLU A 136 19.76 16.86 -3.31
N LEU A 137 18.55 16.72 -3.79
CA LEU A 137 18.02 17.46 -4.93
C LEU A 137 18.07 18.97 -4.71
N ALA A 138 17.82 19.45 -3.49
CA ALA A 138 17.88 20.87 -3.16
C ALA A 138 19.25 21.47 -3.45
N LYS A 139 20.32 20.69 -3.26
CA LYS A 139 21.73 21.12 -3.44
C LYS A 139 22.18 21.18 -4.92
N LEU A 140 21.45 20.52 -5.82
CA LEU A 140 21.80 20.48 -7.24
C LEU A 140 21.51 21.84 -7.92
N ASP A 141 22.45 22.34 -8.72
CA ASP A 141 22.21 23.49 -9.59
C ASP A 141 21.65 22.98 -10.94
N PRO A 142 20.43 23.38 -11.34
CA PRO A 142 19.85 22.96 -12.62
C PRO A 142 20.62 23.50 -13.83
N ASN A 143 21.47 24.51 -13.66
CA ASN A 143 22.34 25.05 -14.73
C ASN A 143 23.70 24.34 -14.82
N ASP A 144 23.99 23.41 -13.90
CA ASP A 144 25.22 22.63 -13.95
C ASP A 144 25.22 21.71 -15.18
N PRO A 145 26.24 21.68 -16.03
CA PRO A 145 26.35 20.74 -17.15
C PRO A 145 26.24 19.27 -16.75
N GLU A 146 26.58 18.93 -15.50
CA GLU A 146 26.50 17.59 -14.95
C GLU A 146 25.16 17.31 -14.21
N PHE A 147 24.21 18.25 -14.27
CA PHE A 147 22.95 18.12 -13.54
C PHE A 147 22.24 16.79 -13.83
N ALA A 148 22.11 16.41 -15.10
CA ALA A 148 21.45 15.16 -15.50
C ALA A 148 22.16 13.92 -14.91
N THR A 149 23.50 13.90 -14.96
CA THR A 149 24.30 12.80 -14.42
C THR A 149 24.17 12.70 -12.89
N LYS A 150 24.18 13.84 -12.20
CA LYS A 150 23.99 13.89 -10.73
C LYS A 150 22.58 13.45 -10.36
N LEU A 151 21.59 13.79 -11.17
CA LEU A 151 20.21 13.38 -10.97
C LEU A 151 20.03 11.86 -11.13
N GLU A 152 20.63 11.25 -12.15
CA GLU A 152 20.65 9.80 -12.35
C GLU A 152 21.26 9.07 -11.14
N GLN A 153 22.34 9.61 -10.57
CA GLN A 153 22.99 9.04 -9.39
C GLN A 153 22.10 9.06 -8.14
N LEU A 154 21.20 10.06 -8.03
CA LEU A 154 20.24 10.13 -6.93
C LEU A 154 19.08 9.14 -7.11
N GLY A 155 18.76 8.79 -8.37
CA GLY A 155 17.63 7.92 -8.68
C GLY A 155 17.78 6.47 -8.24
N GLY A 156 19.00 5.99 -7.99
CA GLY A 156 19.35 4.66 -7.44
C GLY A 156 18.51 3.46 -7.91
N ASP A 157 19.09 2.28 -7.92
CA ASP A 157 18.43 1.02 -8.34
C ASP A 157 17.34 0.50 -7.37
N GLU A 158 17.00 1.26 -6.32
CA GLU A 158 16.22 0.72 -5.19
C GLU A 158 14.69 0.88 -5.27
N ALA A 159 14.19 1.66 -6.19
CA ALA A 159 12.76 1.82 -6.38
C ALA A 159 12.22 0.78 -7.38
N ASP A 160 12.12 -0.48 -6.95
CA ASP A 160 11.44 -1.50 -7.74
C ASP A 160 9.91 -1.38 -7.56
N PRO A 161 9.18 -0.76 -8.50
CA PRO A 161 7.74 -0.58 -8.37
C PRO A 161 6.97 -1.90 -8.34
N SER A 162 7.60 -3.00 -8.81
CA SER A 162 6.98 -4.32 -8.79
C SER A 162 6.80 -4.86 -7.37
N LYS A 163 7.68 -4.50 -6.44
CA LYS A 163 7.56 -4.88 -5.03
C LYS A 163 6.35 -4.21 -4.37
N LEU A 164 6.19 -2.92 -4.60
CA LEU A 164 5.02 -2.19 -4.09
C LEU A 164 3.73 -2.73 -4.69
N GLN A 165 3.71 -2.98 -6.00
CA GLN A 165 2.56 -3.58 -6.67
C GLN A 165 2.20 -4.95 -6.07
N ALA A 166 3.18 -5.81 -5.84
CA ALA A 166 2.96 -7.12 -5.23
C ALA A 166 2.38 -7.03 -3.80
N GLN A 167 2.80 -6.03 -3.02
CA GLN A 167 2.23 -5.77 -1.69
C GLN A 167 0.78 -5.30 -1.78
N VAL A 168 0.48 -4.37 -2.67
CA VAL A 168 -0.89 -3.88 -2.92
C VAL A 168 -1.80 -5.03 -3.36
N ASP A 169 -1.32 -5.89 -4.25
CA ASP A 169 -2.09 -7.04 -4.74
C ASP A 169 -2.37 -8.06 -3.63
N LYS A 170 -1.42 -8.33 -2.74
CA LYS A 170 -1.65 -9.17 -1.55
C LYS A 170 -2.75 -8.60 -0.65
N LEU A 171 -2.72 -7.29 -0.39
CA LEU A 171 -3.73 -6.63 0.44
C LEU A 171 -5.12 -6.65 -0.22
N LYS A 172 -5.20 -6.40 -1.53
CA LYS A 172 -6.47 -6.44 -2.28
C LYS A 172 -7.07 -7.83 -2.39
N ASN A 173 -6.23 -8.87 -2.34
CA ASN A 173 -6.69 -10.27 -2.38
C ASN A 173 -7.15 -10.79 -1.02
N ASP A 174 -6.92 -10.07 0.08
CA ASP A 174 -7.52 -10.39 1.37
C ASP A 174 -9.01 -10.02 1.35
N PRO A 175 -9.94 -10.96 1.66
CA PRO A 175 -11.39 -10.71 1.53
C PRO A 175 -11.91 -9.58 2.41
N GLU A 176 -11.34 -9.40 3.61
CA GLU A 176 -11.76 -8.36 4.55
C GLU A 176 -11.26 -6.99 4.10
N LEU A 177 -10.00 -6.89 3.67
CA LEU A 177 -9.41 -5.67 3.14
C LEU A 177 -9.97 -5.29 1.77
N SER A 178 -10.27 -6.27 0.90
CA SER A 178 -10.87 -6.02 -0.42
C SER A 178 -12.18 -5.23 -0.31
N GLN A 179 -13.05 -5.56 0.65
CA GLN A 179 -14.26 -4.80 0.91
C GLN A 179 -13.96 -3.42 1.50
N ALA A 180 -12.97 -3.32 2.36
CA ALA A 180 -12.57 -2.08 2.98
C ALA A 180 -12.02 -1.08 1.94
N PHE A 181 -11.23 -1.54 0.97
CA PHE A 181 -10.74 -0.72 -0.16
C PHE A 181 -11.87 -0.10 -0.98
N GLN A 182 -13.01 -0.79 -1.10
CA GLN A 182 -14.18 -0.27 -1.83
C GLN A 182 -14.99 0.74 -1.01
N LYS A 183 -14.88 0.69 0.33
CA LYS A 183 -15.67 1.53 1.25
C LYS A 183 -14.89 2.73 1.77
N ALA A 184 -13.57 2.68 1.82
CA ALA A 184 -12.74 3.77 2.30
C ALA A 184 -12.79 4.94 1.29
N PRO A 185 -13.28 6.14 1.70
CA PRO A 185 -13.41 7.28 0.79
C PRO A 185 -12.09 7.66 0.12
N GLU A 186 -10.98 7.59 0.84
CA GLU A 186 -9.64 7.92 0.35
C GLU A 186 -9.18 6.97 -0.77
N CYS A 187 -9.57 5.69 -0.68
CA CYS A 187 -9.26 4.71 -1.72
C CYS A 187 -10.12 4.91 -2.97
N VAL A 188 -11.39 5.26 -2.79
CA VAL A 188 -12.30 5.58 -3.91
C VAL A 188 -11.79 6.84 -4.64
N GLU A 189 -11.48 7.90 -3.89
CA GLU A 189 -10.93 9.14 -4.45
C GLU A 189 -9.60 8.88 -5.19
N MET A 190 -8.68 8.11 -4.60
CA MET A 190 -7.44 7.69 -5.26
C MET A 190 -7.72 6.99 -6.60
N ALA A 191 -8.66 6.04 -6.60
CA ALA A 191 -9.01 5.30 -7.82
C ALA A 191 -9.59 6.21 -8.91
N GLU A 192 -10.42 7.21 -8.55
CA GLU A 192 -10.98 8.18 -9.49
C GLU A 192 -9.89 9.09 -10.07
N LYS A 193 -8.99 9.60 -9.23
CA LYS A 193 -7.86 10.42 -9.67
C LYS A 193 -6.96 9.66 -10.65
N LEU A 194 -6.67 8.39 -10.36
CA LEU A 194 -5.81 7.56 -11.22
C LEU A 194 -6.49 7.17 -12.54
N LYS A 195 -7.81 7.00 -12.58
CA LYS A 195 -8.55 6.75 -13.84
C LYS A 195 -8.43 7.93 -14.82
N GLY A 196 -8.43 9.16 -14.31
CA GLY A 196 -8.27 10.36 -15.14
C GLY A 196 -6.90 10.52 -15.79
N LEU A 197 -5.94 9.63 -15.47
CA LEU A 197 -4.55 9.69 -15.92
C LEU A 197 -4.21 8.67 -16.99
N GLY A 198 -5.08 7.69 -17.23
CA GLY A 198 -4.90 6.60 -18.21
C GLY A 198 -5.71 6.75 -19.50
N GLY A 199 -6.29 7.94 -19.73
CA GLY A 199 -7.07 8.27 -20.93
C GLY A 199 -6.30 9.07 -21.95
#